data_fce1fa3b14b6623270c0acff24cac081
#
_entry.id   fce1fa3b14b6623270c0acff24cac081
#
_cell.length_a   1.000
_cell.length_b   1.000
_cell.length_c   1.000
_cell.angle_alpha   90.00
_cell.angle_beta   90.00
_cell.angle_gamma   90.00
#
_symmetry.space_group_name_H-M   'P 1'
#
loop_
_entity.id
_entity.type
_entity.pdbx_description
1 polymer ?
#
loop_
_entity_poly.entity_id
_entity_poly.type
_entity_poly.pdbx_seq_one_letter_code
_entity_poly.pdbx_strand_id
1 'polypeptide(L)'
;MVTGSSGGIGLELARQVAARGDRVVAASRQGSAALRKLVAAHPDRVIELALDPGNQESVIAARAGLEGRVDAIDILINNAGVYSRWSRHWDPDATLFDTVTQEELVDTFRINAAGPMLVIEHFLNLVRASPRGRILNVSSRVGSVSAKTSGGDYAYAASKAALNIMTRALAAELAPEGIVVIAITPGWVRTEMGGRAAALSPEESVRGILSVAAKLTPKDAGRFVDYQGEDQPW
;
A
#
# COMPACT_ATOMS: atom_id res chain seq x y z
N MET A 1 9.57 -3.65 3.89
CA MET A 1 8.82 -2.67 4.69
C MET A 1 7.38 -2.62 4.22
N VAL A 2 6.42 -2.49 5.14
CA VAL A 2 4.98 -2.41 4.83
C VAL A 2 4.37 -1.24 5.58
N THR A 3 3.66 -0.35 4.91
CA THR A 3 2.88 0.73 5.55
C THR A 3 1.44 0.28 5.83
N GLY A 4 0.80 0.83 6.86
CA GLY A 4 -0.56 0.47 7.26
C GLY A 4 -0.68 -0.90 7.92
N SER A 5 0.32 -1.29 8.71
CA SER A 5 0.43 -2.64 9.30
C SER A 5 -0.36 -2.83 10.60
N SER A 6 -1.19 -1.88 11.02
CA SER A 6 -2.01 -2.03 12.25
C SER A 6 -3.18 -3.02 12.11
N GLY A 7 -3.59 -3.37 10.87
CA GLY A 7 -4.71 -4.26 10.62
C GLY A 7 -4.81 -4.69 9.14
N GLY A 8 -5.83 -5.46 8.83
CA GLY A 8 -6.17 -5.87 7.47
C GLY A 8 -5.02 -6.49 6.69
N ILE A 9 -4.88 -6.07 5.44
CA ILE A 9 -3.84 -6.56 4.51
C ILE A 9 -2.44 -6.27 5.05
N GLY A 10 -2.18 -5.09 5.60
CA GLY A 10 -0.86 -4.70 6.07
C GLY A 10 -0.36 -5.53 7.25
N LEU A 11 -1.22 -5.85 8.21
CA LEU A 11 -0.89 -6.73 9.32
C LEU A 11 -0.64 -8.16 8.83
N GLU A 12 -1.45 -8.63 7.92
CA GLU A 12 -1.30 -9.97 7.35
C GLU A 12 -0.01 -10.09 6.51
N LEU A 13 0.37 -9.04 5.76
CA LEU A 13 1.67 -8.95 5.09
C LEU A 13 2.81 -9.10 6.10
N ALA A 14 2.78 -8.33 7.19
CA ALA A 14 3.80 -8.42 8.23
C ALA A 14 3.86 -9.84 8.85
N ARG A 15 2.69 -10.45 9.10
CA ARG A 15 2.59 -11.80 9.67
C ARG A 15 3.19 -12.87 8.74
N GLN A 16 2.83 -12.86 7.45
CA GLN A 16 3.33 -13.87 6.52
C GLN A 16 4.82 -13.71 6.23
N VAL A 17 5.32 -12.46 6.14
CA VAL A 17 6.76 -12.19 5.97
C VAL A 17 7.54 -12.71 7.19
N ALA A 18 7.11 -12.39 8.41
CA ALA A 18 7.76 -12.88 9.62
C ALA A 18 7.73 -14.43 9.75
N ALA A 19 6.60 -15.04 9.38
CA ALA A 19 6.43 -16.50 9.39
C ALA A 19 7.34 -17.24 8.40
N ARG A 20 7.74 -16.58 7.29
CA ARG A 20 8.71 -17.13 6.32
C ARG A 20 10.16 -17.05 6.82
N GLY A 21 10.42 -16.37 7.93
CA GLY A 21 11.75 -16.15 8.45
C GLY A 21 12.39 -14.83 8.03
N ASP A 22 11.70 -14.03 7.23
CA ASP A 22 12.18 -12.74 6.75
C ASP A 22 11.97 -11.63 7.80
N ARG A 23 12.75 -10.55 7.69
CA ARG A 23 12.57 -9.35 8.51
C ARG A 23 11.54 -8.42 7.88
N VAL A 24 10.71 -7.78 8.70
CA VAL A 24 9.71 -6.82 8.26
C VAL A 24 9.70 -5.57 9.15
N VAL A 25 9.74 -4.41 8.51
CA VAL A 25 9.40 -3.14 9.14
C VAL A 25 7.89 -2.95 8.95
N ALA A 26 7.14 -3.09 10.03
CA ALA A 26 5.69 -2.97 10.08
C ALA A 26 5.31 -1.55 10.53
N ALA A 27 5.07 -0.66 9.57
CA ALA A 27 4.82 0.74 9.81
C ALA A 27 3.32 1.05 9.93
N SER A 28 2.95 1.84 10.93
CA SER A 28 1.58 2.31 11.13
C SER A 28 1.54 3.55 12.04
N ARG A 29 0.43 4.30 12.00
CA ARG A 29 0.30 5.55 12.80
C ARG A 29 0.38 5.32 14.30
N GLN A 30 -0.31 4.31 14.82
CA GLN A 30 -0.50 4.10 16.26
C GLN A 30 -0.30 2.64 16.70
N GLY A 31 0.12 1.77 15.78
CA GLY A 31 0.16 0.33 16.05
C GLY A 31 -1.23 -0.27 16.31
N SER A 32 -1.24 -1.47 16.86
CA SER A 32 -2.45 -2.16 17.32
C SER A 32 -2.09 -3.27 18.32
N ALA A 33 -3.07 -3.77 19.07
CA ALA A 33 -2.85 -4.92 19.94
C ALA A 33 -2.39 -6.16 19.16
N ALA A 34 -2.93 -6.35 17.93
CA ALA A 34 -2.55 -7.46 17.07
C ALA A 34 -1.11 -7.30 16.54
N LEU A 35 -0.70 -6.10 16.14
CA LEU A 35 0.68 -5.83 15.73
C LEU A 35 1.65 -6.03 16.88
N ARG A 36 1.34 -5.53 18.08
CA ARG A 36 2.19 -5.76 19.28
C ARG A 36 2.33 -7.24 19.62
N LYS A 37 1.28 -8.05 19.47
CA LYS A 37 1.37 -9.51 19.61
C LYS A 37 2.31 -10.13 18.58
N LEU A 38 2.27 -9.67 17.35
CA LEU A 38 3.17 -10.13 16.28
C LEU A 38 4.63 -9.78 16.59
N VAL A 39 4.89 -8.54 17.04
CA VAL A 39 6.23 -8.12 17.48
C VAL A 39 6.74 -9.00 18.62
N ALA A 40 5.92 -9.24 19.64
CA ALA A 40 6.28 -10.09 20.77
C ALA A 40 6.58 -11.55 20.36
N ALA A 41 5.86 -12.06 19.36
CA ALA A 41 6.08 -13.41 18.83
C ALA A 41 7.34 -13.53 17.94
N HIS A 42 7.80 -12.42 17.35
CA HIS A 42 8.93 -12.38 16.42
C HIS A 42 9.82 -11.15 16.66
N PRO A 43 10.41 -10.97 17.87
CA PRO A 43 11.11 -9.74 18.24
C PRO A 43 12.33 -9.43 17.36
N ASP A 44 13.00 -10.45 16.83
CA ASP A 44 14.17 -10.30 15.95
C ASP A 44 13.81 -10.03 14.47
N ARG A 45 12.54 -10.19 14.09
CA ARG A 45 12.09 -10.13 12.71
C ARG A 45 11.12 -8.99 12.43
N VAL A 46 10.32 -8.59 13.41
CA VAL A 46 9.29 -7.56 13.23
C VAL A 46 9.73 -6.29 13.94
N ILE A 47 9.96 -5.25 13.17
CA ILE A 47 10.25 -3.90 13.65
C ILE A 47 8.97 -3.08 13.55
N GLU A 48 8.36 -2.73 14.67
CA GLU A 48 7.26 -1.77 14.70
C GLU A 48 7.82 -0.37 14.48
N LEU A 49 7.18 0.40 13.58
CA LEU A 49 7.58 1.75 13.23
C LEU A 49 6.36 2.68 13.21
N ALA A 50 6.44 3.78 13.94
CA ALA A 50 5.43 4.82 13.86
C ALA A 50 5.60 5.60 12.56
N LEU A 51 4.56 5.63 11.71
CA LEU A 51 4.56 6.32 10.42
C LEU A 51 3.14 6.67 9.99
N ASP A 52 2.88 7.97 9.78
CA ASP A 52 1.71 8.47 9.06
C ASP A 52 2.15 8.92 7.66
N PRO A 53 1.75 8.24 6.58
CA PRO A 53 2.16 8.61 5.23
C PRO A 53 1.56 9.96 4.79
N GLY A 54 0.46 10.40 5.40
CA GLY A 54 -0.14 11.70 5.14
C GLY A 54 0.51 12.87 5.88
N ASN A 55 1.61 12.64 6.62
CA ASN A 55 2.34 13.65 7.36
C ASN A 55 3.84 13.54 7.08
N GLN A 56 4.41 14.54 6.41
CA GLN A 56 5.82 14.52 6.00
C GLN A 56 6.78 14.45 7.19
N GLU A 57 6.51 15.17 8.27
CA GLU A 57 7.35 15.13 9.47
C GLU A 57 7.38 13.73 10.10
N SER A 58 6.22 13.05 10.10
CA SER A 58 6.13 11.66 10.55
C SER A 58 6.95 10.71 9.67
N VAL A 59 6.95 10.91 8.35
CA VAL A 59 7.74 10.11 7.42
C VAL A 59 9.25 10.33 7.64
N ILE A 60 9.67 11.59 7.83
CA ILE A 60 11.07 11.94 8.14
C ILE A 60 11.50 11.31 9.46
N ALA A 61 10.70 11.46 10.52
CA ALA A 61 11.00 10.87 11.83
C ALA A 61 11.06 9.32 11.75
N ALA A 62 10.15 8.71 11.01
CA ALA A 62 10.16 7.26 10.78
C ALA A 62 11.44 6.80 10.07
N ARG A 63 11.91 7.55 9.05
CA ARG A 63 13.18 7.23 8.37
C ARG A 63 14.36 7.31 9.33
N ALA A 64 14.45 8.35 10.13
CA ALA A 64 15.50 8.50 11.15
C ALA A 64 15.45 7.36 12.19
N GLY A 65 14.27 6.89 12.59
CA GLY A 65 14.08 5.76 13.51
C GLY A 65 14.57 4.41 13.01
N LEU A 66 14.95 4.29 11.73
CA LEU A 66 15.55 3.08 11.16
C LEU A 66 17.08 3.16 11.01
N GLU A 67 17.70 4.27 11.33
CA GLU A 67 19.16 4.41 11.26
C GLU A 67 19.86 3.40 12.18
N GLY A 68 20.84 2.70 11.63
CA GLY A 68 21.57 1.63 12.34
C GLY A 68 20.75 0.36 12.62
N ARG A 69 19.49 0.31 12.20
CA ARG A 69 18.61 -0.86 12.39
C ARG A 69 18.32 -1.61 11.08
N VAL A 70 18.29 -0.88 9.96
CA VAL A 70 17.98 -1.41 8.63
C VAL A 70 18.91 -0.78 7.61
N ASP A 71 19.70 -1.60 6.93
CA ASP A 71 20.69 -1.17 5.95
C ASP A 71 20.11 -1.13 4.52
N ALA A 72 19.12 -2.00 4.23
CA ALA A 72 18.48 -2.09 2.93
C ALA A 72 17.01 -2.53 3.06
N ILE A 73 16.20 -2.15 2.07
CA ILE A 73 14.81 -2.59 1.90
C ILE A 73 14.67 -3.25 0.54
N ASP A 74 14.52 -4.57 0.52
CA ASP A 74 14.30 -5.33 -0.72
C ASP A 74 12.94 -5.05 -1.33
N ILE A 75 11.90 -4.93 -0.48
CA ILE A 75 10.53 -4.69 -0.92
C ILE A 75 9.90 -3.62 -0.04
N LEU A 76 9.53 -2.48 -0.64
CA LEU A 76 8.68 -1.46 -0.04
C LEU A 76 7.25 -1.63 -0.52
N ILE A 77 6.31 -1.90 0.40
CA ILE A 77 4.89 -2.03 0.09
C ILE A 77 4.13 -0.83 0.69
N ASN A 78 3.72 0.09 -0.14
CA ASN A 78 2.81 1.18 0.21
C ASN A 78 1.39 0.65 0.24
N ASN A 79 0.98 0.12 1.40
CA ASN A 79 -0.34 -0.46 1.63
C ASN A 79 -1.27 0.47 2.42
N ALA A 80 -0.73 1.40 3.21
CA ALA A 80 -1.55 2.36 3.94
C ALA A 80 -2.52 3.09 3.00
N GLY A 81 -3.77 3.16 3.39
CA GLY A 81 -4.79 3.87 2.64
C GLY A 81 -6.06 4.03 3.45
N VAL A 82 -6.87 4.98 3.02
CA VAL A 82 -8.19 5.24 3.58
C VAL A 82 -9.23 5.14 2.49
N TYR A 83 -10.39 4.65 2.87
CA TYR A 83 -11.60 4.75 2.07
C TYR A 83 -12.43 5.89 2.66
N SER A 84 -13.09 6.64 1.82
CA SER A 84 -13.85 7.81 2.25
C SER A 84 -14.76 7.51 3.45
N ARG A 85 -14.79 8.42 4.43
CA ARG A 85 -15.67 8.29 5.58
C ARG A 85 -17.15 8.29 5.19
N TRP A 86 -17.49 8.95 4.10
CA TRP A 86 -18.85 9.15 3.61
C TRP A 86 -19.36 7.98 2.78
N SER A 87 -18.50 7.25 2.10
CA SER A 87 -18.86 6.04 1.37
C SER A 87 -19.25 4.84 2.28
N ARG A 88 -19.06 4.97 3.61
CA ARG A 88 -19.54 3.99 4.60
C ARG A 88 -21.06 4.01 4.78
N HIS A 89 -21.71 5.05 4.35
CA HIS A 89 -23.16 5.15 4.37
C HIS A 89 -23.68 4.87 2.97
N TRP A 90 -23.79 3.59 2.63
CA TRP A 90 -24.54 3.15 1.47
C TRP A 90 -26.00 3.52 1.72
N ASP A 91 -26.40 4.67 1.24
CA ASP A 91 -27.78 5.04 1.06
C ASP A 91 -28.10 4.84 -0.43
N PRO A 92 -28.92 3.82 -0.79
CA PRO A 92 -29.24 3.54 -2.18
C PRO A 92 -30.01 4.68 -2.85
N ASP A 93 -30.59 5.60 -2.07
CA ASP A 93 -31.37 6.75 -2.55
C ASP A 93 -30.56 8.05 -2.56
N ALA A 94 -29.39 8.11 -1.92
CA ALA A 94 -28.50 9.26 -1.97
C ALA A 94 -27.78 9.30 -3.32
N THR A 95 -27.88 10.41 -4.03
CA THR A 95 -26.97 10.66 -5.14
C THR A 95 -25.58 10.90 -4.53
N LEU A 96 -24.66 9.98 -4.79
CA LEU A 96 -23.29 10.00 -4.25
C LEU A 96 -22.56 11.33 -4.51
N PHE A 97 -23.03 12.15 -5.44
CA PHE A 97 -22.48 13.45 -5.76
C PHE A 97 -22.75 14.51 -4.67
N ASP A 98 -23.89 14.45 -3.99
CA ASP A 98 -24.27 15.41 -2.95
C ASP A 98 -23.45 15.31 -1.65
N THR A 99 -22.65 14.24 -1.52
CA THR A 99 -21.82 13.96 -0.35
C THR A 99 -20.35 14.30 -0.52
N VAL A 100 -19.92 14.76 -1.70
CA VAL A 100 -18.51 15.09 -1.97
C VAL A 100 -18.11 16.39 -1.30
N THR A 101 -17.09 16.36 -0.46
CA THR A 101 -16.50 17.55 0.15
C THR A 101 -15.05 17.76 -0.28
N GLN A 102 -14.60 18.99 -0.30
CA GLN A 102 -13.19 19.32 -0.58
C GLN A 102 -12.25 18.64 0.43
N GLU A 103 -12.61 18.64 1.71
CA GLU A 103 -11.82 18.02 2.77
C GLU A 103 -11.60 16.53 2.50
N GLU A 104 -12.65 15.80 2.14
CA GLU A 104 -12.58 14.39 1.82
C GLU A 104 -11.68 14.10 0.61
N LEU A 105 -11.85 14.88 -0.47
CA LEU A 105 -11.03 14.74 -1.67
C LEU A 105 -9.55 14.95 -1.34
N VAL A 106 -9.24 16.04 -0.62
CA VAL A 106 -7.86 16.41 -0.27
C VAL A 106 -7.25 15.40 0.70
N ASP A 107 -7.97 14.99 1.76
CA ASP A 107 -7.45 14.06 2.75
C ASP A 107 -7.24 12.66 2.16
N THR A 108 -8.17 12.20 1.33
CA THR A 108 -8.03 10.90 0.66
C THR A 108 -6.83 10.91 -0.30
N PHE A 109 -6.67 11.98 -1.09
CA PHE A 109 -5.51 12.14 -1.96
C PHE A 109 -4.20 12.21 -1.17
N ARG A 110 -4.16 12.99 -0.10
CA ARG A 110 -3.00 13.18 0.77
C ARG A 110 -2.48 11.85 1.30
N ILE A 111 -3.37 10.94 1.71
CA ILE A 111 -2.98 9.65 2.28
C ILE A 111 -2.71 8.61 1.20
N ASN A 112 -3.60 8.50 0.19
CA ASN A 112 -3.59 7.38 -0.76
C ASN A 112 -2.64 7.59 -1.96
N ALA A 113 -2.32 8.84 -2.30
CA ALA A 113 -1.49 9.19 -3.46
C ALA A 113 -0.20 9.92 -3.06
N ALA A 114 -0.31 11.07 -2.39
CA ALA A 114 0.86 11.83 -1.97
C ALA A 114 1.69 11.09 -0.91
N GLY A 115 1.03 10.39 0.01
CA GLY A 115 1.69 9.64 1.07
C GLY A 115 2.67 8.56 0.56
N PRO A 116 2.28 7.67 -0.35
CA PRO A 116 3.21 6.76 -1.00
C PRO A 116 4.42 7.44 -1.64
N MET A 117 4.24 8.61 -2.27
CA MET A 117 5.35 9.37 -2.86
C MET A 117 6.34 9.85 -1.80
N LEU A 118 5.83 10.43 -0.69
CA LEU A 118 6.67 10.86 0.44
C LEU A 118 7.44 9.68 1.05
N VAL A 119 6.76 8.54 1.24
CA VAL A 119 7.41 7.33 1.75
C VAL A 119 8.50 6.88 0.79
N ILE A 120 8.24 6.83 -0.51
CA ILE A 120 9.24 6.44 -1.50
C ILE A 120 10.43 7.41 -1.45
N GLU A 121 10.20 8.72 -1.51
CA GLU A 121 11.25 9.74 -1.47
C GLU A 121 12.22 9.53 -0.30
N HIS A 122 11.68 9.42 0.91
CA HIS A 122 12.51 9.33 2.11
C HIS A 122 13.16 7.95 2.33
N PHE A 123 12.58 6.87 1.82
CA PHE A 123 13.11 5.51 1.98
C PHE A 123 13.84 4.98 0.74
N LEU A 124 13.90 5.73 -0.36
CA LEU A 124 14.47 5.31 -1.64
C LEU A 124 15.94 4.87 -1.51
N ASN A 125 16.74 5.56 -0.70
CA ASN A 125 18.13 5.18 -0.50
C ASN A 125 18.28 3.79 0.15
N LEU A 126 17.35 3.38 1.00
CA LEU A 126 17.32 2.02 1.54
C LEU A 126 16.90 0.99 0.47
N VAL A 127 16.01 1.37 -0.45
CA VAL A 127 15.62 0.52 -1.58
C VAL A 127 16.78 0.40 -2.58
N ARG A 128 17.48 1.48 -2.85
CA ARG A 128 18.71 1.50 -3.68
C ARG A 128 19.83 0.63 -3.12
N ALA A 129 19.93 0.53 -1.80
CA ALA A 129 20.92 -0.31 -1.13
C ALA A 129 20.67 -1.81 -1.31
N SER A 130 19.48 -2.21 -1.74
CA SER A 130 19.17 -3.60 -2.06
C SER A 130 19.56 -3.93 -3.51
N PRO A 131 20.19 -5.08 -3.77
CA PRO A 131 20.48 -5.53 -5.14
C PRO A 131 19.22 -5.90 -5.94
N ARG A 132 18.06 -5.92 -5.31
CA ARG A 132 16.77 -6.31 -5.90
C ARG A 132 15.63 -5.41 -5.42
N GLY A 133 15.87 -4.09 -5.38
CA GLY A 133 14.89 -3.11 -4.90
C GLY A 133 13.56 -3.18 -5.65
N ARG A 134 12.45 -3.27 -4.92
CA ARG A 134 11.09 -3.31 -5.45
C ARG A 134 10.16 -2.42 -4.65
N ILE A 135 9.27 -1.75 -5.35
CA ILE A 135 8.24 -0.89 -4.76
C ILE A 135 6.88 -1.35 -5.27
N LEU A 136 6.01 -1.75 -4.37
CA LEU A 136 4.64 -2.13 -4.66
C LEU A 136 3.69 -1.08 -4.08
N ASN A 137 2.97 -0.39 -4.93
CA ASN A 137 1.92 0.54 -4.52
C ASN A 137 0.57 -0.19 -4.54
N VAL A 138 -0.02 -0.41 -3.36
CA VAL A 138 -1.34 -1.07 -3.26
C VAL A 138 -2.42 -0.12 -3.75
N SER A 139 -2.84 -0.37 -4.98
CA SER A 139 -3.89 0.36 -5.68
C SER A 139 -5.24 -0.37 -5.59
N SER A 140 -6.14 -0.10 -6.51
CA SER A 140 -7.46 -0.71 -6.59
C SER A 140 -7.95 -0.70 -8.04
N ARG A 141 -8.78 -1.68 -8.40
CA ARG A 141 -9.48 -1.69 -9.71
C ARG A 141 -10.34 -0.46 -9.93
N VAL A 142 -10.89 0.14 -8.86
CA VAL A 142 -11.67 1.38 -8.98
C VAL A 142 -10.84 2.60 -9.37
N GLY A 143 -9.49 2.52 -9.26
CA GLY A 143 -8.55 3.51 -9.77
C GLY A 143 -8.22 3.36 -11.27
N SER A 144 -8.77 2.34 -11.94
CA SER A 144 -8.66 2.21 -13.40
C SER A 144 -9.61 3.18 -14.08
N VAL A 145 -9.06 4.12 -14.85
CA VAL A 145 -9.86 5.10 -15.60
C VAL A 145 -10.63 4.42 -16.73
N SER A 146 -9.98 3.49 -17.44
CA SER A 146 -10.60 2.78 -18.57
C SER A 146 -11.66 1.76 -18.14
N ALA A 147 -11.58 1.22 -16.94
CA ALA A 147 -12.57 0.27 -16.42
C ALA A 147 -13.69 0.93 -15.59
N LYS A 148 -13.62 2.24 -15.33
CA LYS A 148 -14.62 2.96 -14.53
C LYS A 148 -15.87 3.24 -15.36
N THR A 149 -16.95 2.48 -15.09
CA THR A 149 -18.23 2.57 -15.82
C THR A 149 -19.41 2.99 -14.90
N SER A 150 -19.18 3.14 -13.60
CA SER A 150 -20.19 3.54 -12.61
C SER A 150 -19.82 4.84 -11.91
N GLY A 151 -20.79 5.59 -11.43
CA GLY A 151 -20.59 6.73 -10.53
C GLY A 151 -20.08 6.28 -9.15
N GLY A 152 -19.82 7.24 -8.27
CA GLY A 152 -19.41 7.02 -6.90
C GLY A 152 -17.92 6.80 -6.68
N ASP A 153 -17.56 6.67 -5.40
CA ASP A 153 -16.17 6.51 -4.95
C ASP A 153 -15.22 7.62 -5.41
N TYR A 154 -15.73 8.84 -5.63
CA TYR A 154 -14.98 9.91 -6.29
C TYR A 154 -13.61 10.15 -5.66
N ALA A 155 -13.55 10.38 -4.35
CA ALA A 155 -12.29 10.64 -3.66
C ALA A 155 -11.35 9.43 -3.72
N TYR A 156 -11.87 8.24 -3.44
CA TYR A 156 -11.07 7.02 -3.42
C TYR A 156 -10.58 6.64 -4.82
N ALA A 157 -11.49 6.58 -5.80
CA ALA A 157 -11.14 6.24 -7.17
C ALA A 157 -10.12 7.22 -7.76
N ALA A 158 -10.36 8.54 -7.60
CA ALA A 158 -9.42 9.57 -8.05
C ALA A 158 -8.05 9.44 -7.37
N SER A 159 -8.00 9.18 -6.07
CA SER A 159 -6.72 8.98 -5.36
C SER A 159 -5.96 7.75 -5.84
N LYS A 160 -6.67 6.65 -6.18
CA LYS A 160 -6.03 5.44 -6.71
C LYS A 160 -5.62 5.59 -8.18
N ALA A 161 -6.36 6.35 -8.98
CA ALA A 161 -5.93 6.74 -10.34
C ALA A 161 -4.68 7.63 -10.29
N ALA A 162 -4.62 8.56 -9.34
CA ALA A 162 -3.42 9.38 -9.11
C ALA A 162 -2.22 8.51 -8.69
N LEU A 163 -2.40 7.56 -7.77
CA LEU A 163 -1.35 6.61 -7.41
C LEU A 163 -0.88 5.78 -8.62
N ASN A 164 -1.79 5.39 -9.49
CA ASN A 164 -1.49 4.64 -10.70
C ASN A 164 -0.58 5.43 -11.65
N ILE A 165 -0.92 6.68 -11.99
CA ILE A 165 -0.06 7.51 -12.86
C ILE A 165 1.30 7.81 -12.22
N MET A 166 1.35 8.08 -10.91
CA MET A 166 2.58 8.29 -10.16
C MET A 166 3.44 7.03 -10.17
N THR A 167 2.83 5.84 -10.04
CA THR A 167 3.53 4.56 -10.13
C THR A 167 4.21 4.36 -11.48
N ARG A 168 3.53 4.71 -12.58
CA ARG A 168 4.12 4.63 -13.92
C ARG A 168 5.29 5.59 -14.12
N ALA A 169 5.14 6.83 -13.63
CA ALA A 169 6.20 7.83 -13.70
C ALA A 169 7.44 7.37 -12.94
N LEU A 170 7.26 6.92 -11.69
CA LEU A 170 8.35 6.36 -10.86
C LEU A 170 9.00 5.13 -11.50
N ALA A 171 8.21 4.25 -12.09
CA ALA A 171 8.74 3.08 -12.76
C ALA A 171 9.68 3.45 -13.92
N ALA A 172 9.29 4.44 -14.74
CA ALA A 172 10.14 4.94 -15.82
C ALA A 172 11.42 5.61 -15.32
N GLU A 173 11.33 6.37 -14.23
CA GLU A 173 12.46 7.07 -13.63
C GLU A 173 13.45 6.12 -12.96
N LEU A 174 12.97 5.10 -12.24
CA LEU A 174 13.80 4.20 -11.45
C LEU A 174 14.24 2.93 -12.19
N ALA A 175 13.67 2.64 -13.36
CA ALA A 175 14.05 1.48 -14.18
C ALA A 175 15.55 1.45 -14.55
N PRO A 176 16.22 2.56 -14.89
CA PRO A 176 17.66 2.58 -15.17
C PRO A 176 18.52 2.15 -13.96
N GLU A 177 17.99 2.30 -12.74
CA GLU A 177 18.64 1.88 -11.50
C GLU A 177 18.33 0.40 -11.14
N GLY A 178 17.54 -0.31 -11.97
CA GLY A 178 17.13 -1.69 -11.74
C GLY A 178 16.03 -1.85 -10.67
N ILE A 179 15.45 -0.76 -10.20
CA ILE A 179 14.35 -0.78 -9.23
C ILE A 179 13.02 -1.03 -9.95
N VAL A 180 12.30 -2.04 -9.52
CA VAL A 180 10.99 -2.39 -10.11
C VAL A 180 9.86 -1.76 -9.31
N VAL A 181 9.09 -0.88 -9.95
CA VAL A 181 7.91 -0.23 -9.35
C VAL A 181 6.65 -0.69 -10.06
N ILE A 182 5.67 -1.19 -9.32
CA ILE A 182 4.36 -1.62 -9.86
C ILE A 182 3.21 -1.08 -9.03
N ALA A 183 2.04 -0.98 -9.65
CA ALA A 183 0.76 -0.91 -8.96
C ALA A 183 0.18 -2.32 -8.80
N ILE A 184 -0.41 -2.63 -7.64
CA ILE A 184 -1.05 -3.93 -7.39
C ILE A 184 -2.41 -3.75 -6.72
N THR A 185 -3.44 -4.41 -7.25
CA THR A 185 -4.73 -4.47 -6.55
C THR A 185 -4.84 -5.75 -5.74
N PRO A 186 -5.21 -5.66 -4.45
CA PRO A 186 -5.28 -6.81 -3.56
C PRO A 186 -6.53 -7.68 -3.78
N GLY A 187 -7.42 -7.26 -4.70
CA GLY A 187 -8.78 -7.79 -4.82
C GLY A 187 -9.72 -7.21 -3.76
N TRP A 188 -10.94 -7.75 -3.69
CA TRP A 188 -11.92 -7.35 -2.67
C TRP A 188 -11.78 -8.24 -1.44
N VAL A 189 -11.16 -7.69 -0.39
CA VAL A 189 -10.64 -8.44 0.76
C VAL A 189 -11.45 -8.16 2.03
N ARG A 190 -11.78 -9.19 2.80
CA ARG A 190 -12.50 -9.11 4.08
C ARG A 190 -11.64 -8.44 5.16
N THR A 191 -11.69 -7.12 5.18
CA THR A 191 -11.04 -6.23 6.14
C THR A 191 -12.10 -5.26 6.69
N GLU A 192 -11.71 -4.39 7.61
CA GLU A 192 -12.58 -3.30 8.05
C GLU A 192 -13.03 -2.42 6.86
N MET A 193 -12.15 -2.18 5.90
CA MET A 193 -12.43 -1.40 4.70
C MET A 193 -13.32 -2.16 3.70
N GLY A 194 -13.02 -3.41 3.44
CA GLY A 194 -13.71 -4.20 2.40
C GLY A 194 -15.04 -4.82 2.85
N GLY A 195 -15.29 -4.85 4.18
CA GLY A 195 -16.51 -5.42 4.74
C GLY A 195 -16.56 -6.95 4.74
N ARG A 196 -17.61 -7.50 5.35
CA ARG A 196 -17.76 -8.96 5.53
C ARG A 196 -18.17 -9.69 4.24
N ALA A 197 -18.79 -8.98 3.30
CA ALA A 197 -19.22 -9.53 2.01
C ALA A 197 -18.09 -9.74 1.00
N ALA A 198 -16.90 -9.25 1.30
CA ALA A 198 -15.76 -9.39 0.40
C ALA A 198 -15.40 -10.86 0.15
N ALA A 199 -15.05 -11.16 -1.10
CA ALA A 199 -14.83 -12.54 -1.56
C ALA A 199 -13.55 -13.17 -0.97
N LEU A 200 -12.47 -12.38 -0.86
CA LEU A 200 -11.16 -12.88 -0.47
C LEU A 200 -10.89 -12.74 1.02
N SER A 201 -10.19 -13.69 1.59
CA SER A 201 -9.56 -13.51 2.90
C SER A 201 -8.27 -12.67 2.79
N PRO A 202 -7.84 -12.00 3.87
CA PRO A 202 -6.54 -11.34 3.90
C PRO A 202 -5.38 -12.30 3.59
N GLU A 203 -5.46 -13.54 4.08
CA GLU A 203 -4.45 -14.58 3.89
C GLU A 203 -4.27 -14.96 2.42
N GLU A 204 -5.37 -15.10 1.67
CA GLU A 204 -5.34 -15.44 0.25
C GLU A 204 -4.77 -14.29 -0.58
N SER A 205 -5.28 -13.08 -0.36
CA SER A 205 -4.81 -11.88 -1.04
C SER A 205 -3.31 -11.65 -0.82
N VAL A 206 -2.86 -11.72 0.42
CA VAL A 206 -1.46 -11.49 0.80
C VAL A 206 -0.54 -12.56 0.25
N ARG A 207 -0.95 -13.82 0.26
CA ARG A 207 -0.18 -14.91 -0.36
C ARG A 207 0.08 -14.62 -1.82
N GLY A 208 -0.93 -14.14 -2.53
CA GLY A 208 -0.83 -13.73 -3.92
C GLY A 208 0.13 -12.55 -4.10
N ILE A 209 -0.07 -11.46 -3.36
CA ILE A 209 0.79 -10.27 -3.40
C ILE A 209 2.26 -10.64 -3.18
N LEU A 210 2.57 -11.46 -2.18
CA LEU A 210 3.94 -11.88 -1.89
C LEU A 210 4.49 -12.81 -2.98
N SER A 211 3.65 -13.62 -3.62
CA SER A 211 4.04 -14.43 -4.78
C SER A 211 4.40 -13.56 -5.98
N VAL A 212 3.58 -12.55 -6.28
CA VAL A 212 3.86 -11.54 -7.33
C VAL A 212 5.18 -10.83 -7.02
N ALA A 213 5.32 -10.29 -5.81
CA ALA A 213 6.52 -9.56 -5.39
C ALA A 213 7.81 -10.38 -5.55
N ALA A 214 7.76 -11.69 -5.25
CA ALA A 214 8.92 -12.57 -5.38
C ALA A 214 9.36 -12.81 -6.82
N LYS A 215 8.42 -12.77 -7.77
CA LYS A 215 8.65 -13.09 -9.21
C LYS A 215 8.97 -11.86 -10.06
N LEU A 216 8.83 -10.64 -9.52
CA LEU A 216 9.07 -9.42 -10.28
C LEU A 216 10.47 -9.38 -10.87
N THR A 217 10.55 -8.98 -12.12
CA THR A 217 11.76 -8.75 -12.91
C THR A 217 11.76 -7.32 -13.45
N PRO A 218 12.88 -6.79 -13.96
CA PRO A 218 12.91 -5.45 -14.57
C PRO A 218 11.88 -5.25 -15.69
N LYS A 219 11.44 -6.33 -16.36
CA LYS A 219 10.41 -6.27 -17.41
C LYS A 219 9.01 -5.93 -16.87
N ASP A 220 8.81 -6.09 -15.59
CA ASP A 220 7.52 -5.84 -14.94
C ASP A 220 7.37 -4.38 -14.45
N ALA A 221 8.42 -3.57 -14.57
CA ALA A 221 8.35 -2.16 -14.16
C ALA A 221 7.23 -1.42 -14.88
N GLY A 222 6.42 -0.68 -14.14
CA GLY A 222 5.30 0.09 -14.66
C GLY A 222 4.03 -0.71 -14.94
N ARG A 223 3.92 -1.97 -14.52
CA ARG A 223 2.68 -2.75 -14.65
C ARG A 223 1.68 -2.39 -13.55
N PHE A 224 0.40 -2.54 -13.89
CA PHE A 224 -0.69 -2.60 -12.93
C PHE A 224 -1.26 -4.02 -12.96
N VAL A 225 -1.16 -4.74 -11.86
CA VAL A 225 -1.55 -6.14 -11.78
C VAL A 225 -2.48 -6.40 -10.58
N ASP A 226 -3.19 -7.51 -10.58
CA ASP A 226 -3.87 -7.98 -9.39
C ASP A 226 -2.98 -8.87 -8.51
N TYR A 227 -3.53 -9.33 -7.39
CA TYR A 227 -2.83 -10.21 -6.44
C TYR A 227 -2.44 -11.57 -7.04
N GLN A 228 -2.96 -11.96 -8.21
CA GLN A 228 -2.59 -13.17 -8.94
C GLN A 228 -1.49 -12.91 -9.99
N GLY A 229 -1.21 -11.63 -10.27
CA GLY A 229 -0.23 -11.19 -11.26
C GLY A 229 -0.82 -10.92 -12.64
N GLU A 230 -2.16 -10.96 -12.77
CA GLU A 230 -2.86 -10.67 -14.01
C GLU A 230 -2.92 -9.16 -14.26
N ASP A 231 -2.62 -8.75 -15.50
CA ASP A 231 -2.66 -7.34 -15.89
C ASP A 231 -4.04 -6.72 -15.71
N GLN A 232 -4.05 -5.54 -15.15
CA GLN A 232 -5.24 -4.73 -14.99
C GLN A 232 -5.20 -3.53 -15.94
N PRO A 233 -6.34 -3.10 -16.47
CA PRO A 233 -6.41 -1.89 -17.28
C PRO A 233 -6.14 -0.66 -16.41
N TRP A 234 -5.47 0.34 -17.02
CA TRP A 234 -5.16 1.62 -16.36
C TRP A 234 -6.36 2.56 -16.23
#